data_e729fe1d555dfa867744fac1d0c90420
#
_entry.id   e729fe1d555dfa867744fac1d0c90420
#
_cell.length_a   1.000
_cell.length_b   1.000
_cell.length_c   1.000
_cell.angle_alpha   90.00
_cell.angle_beta   90.00
_cell.angle_gamma   90.00
#
_symmetry.space_group_name_H-M   'P 1'
#
loop_
_entity.id
_entity.type
_entity.pdbx_description
1 polymer ?
#
loop_
_entity_poly.entity_id
_entity_poly.type
_entity_poly.pdbx_seq_one_letter_code
_entity_poly.pdbx_strand_id
1 'polypeptide(L)'
;WAWNTGRSARAGNNEGALNSYSRQIYWGDLGPASWVAHYNAGTQHVKLDHPDEAVAELRIAWDRVPKAKRIEDGRIETYSYECTVRMNLALALEKQGDAAMSTDRARAAEIYKEMGEVVAPCQSAASTQNQQNQNQQGGGGGADADKAHDRAQQKQQQAQNQDKQDKDKDKDKQNQDKDKQNQDKDKQNQDNKDKDKQNQDQQNQNQDKDKQNQDKSK
;
A
#
# COMPACT_ATOMS: atom_id res chain seq x y z
N TRP A 1 4.77 28.48 26.56
CA TRP A 1 4.83 27.90 25.22
C TRP A 1 3.81 26.77 25.03
N ALA A 2 3.79 25.75 25.86
CA ALA A 2 2.86 24.62 25.75
C ALA A 2 1.38 25.04 25.80
N TRP A 3 1.05 26.08 26.57
CA TRP A 3 -0.31 26.59 26.70
C TRP A 3 -0.85 27.22 25.40
N ASN A 4 -0.01 27.96 24.68
CA ASN A 4 -0.36 28.59 23.39
C ASN A 4 -0.53 27.54 22.28
N THR A 5 0.26 26.49 22.27
CA THR A 5 0.23 25.41 21.28
C THR A 5 -1.07 24.62 21.35
N GLY A 6 -1.49 24.27 22.58
CA GLY A 6 -2.77 23.59 22.80
C GLY A 6 -3.99 24.42 22.40
N ARG A 7 -3.88 25.75 22.49
CA ARG A 7 -4.94 26.68 22.07
C ARG A 7 -5.05 26.77 20.54
N SER A 8 -3.95 26.83 19.82
CA SER A 8 -3.93 26.82 18.35
C SER A 8 -4.53 25.52 17.79
N ALA A 9 -4.17 24.37 18.34
CA ALA A 9 -4.72 23.08 17.94
C ALA A 9 -6.24 22.95 18.18
N ARG A 10 -6.73 23.50 19.32
CA ARG A 10 -8.16 23.53 19.63
C ARG A 10 -8.94 24.51 18.76
N ALA A 11 -8.30 25.57 18.31
CA ALA A 11 -8.88 26.57 17.40
C ALA A 11 -8.86 26.14 15.91
N GLY A 12 -8.41 24.92 15.61
CA GLY A 12 -8.32 24.39 14.25
C GLY A 12 -7.13 24.92 13.44
N ASN A 13 -6.23 25.71 14.04
CA ASN A 13 -5.00 26.17 13.40
C ASN A 13 -3.93 25.06 13.49
N ASN A 14 -4.08 24.03 12.67
CA ASN A 14 -3.20 22.86 12.69
C ASN A 14 -1.77 23.18 12.29
N GLU A 15 -1.55 24.06 11.31
CA GLU A 15 -0.21 24.47 10.88
C GLU A 15 0.52 25.28 11.96
N GLY A 16 -0.18 26.24 12.60
CA GLY A 16 0.38 27.01 13.70
C GLY A 16 0.72 26.12 14.91
N ALA A 17 -0.10 25.10 15.16
CA ALA A 17 0.18 24.10 16.19
C ALA A 17 1.42 23.26 15.83
N LEU A 18 1.51 22.78 14.59
CA LEU A 18 2.65 22.01 14.10
C LEU A 18 3.97 22.77 14.24
N ASN A 19 4.03 24.04 13.79
CA ASN A 19 5.20 24.90 13.95
C ASN A 19 5.64 25.04 15.41
N SER A 20 4.68 25.11 16.33
CA SER A 20 4.96 25.19 17.75
C SER A 20 5.49 23.87 18.32
N TYR A 21 4.98 22.72 17.87
CA TYR A 21 5.48 21.41 18.27
C TYR A 21 6.88 21.12 17.72
N SER A 22 7.17 21.51 16.48
CA SER A 22 8.51 21.41 15.88
C SER A 22 9.57 22.20 16.69
N ARG A 23 9.20 23.37 17.20
CA ARG A 23 10.08 24.13 18.10
C ARG A 23 10.26 23.44 19.45
N GLN A 24 9.23 22.79 19.99
CA GLN A 24 9.33 22.02 21.23
C GLN A 24 10.24 20.80 21.06
N ILE A 25 10.17 20.11 19.92
CA ILE A 25 11.10 19.02 19.58
C ILE A 25 12.54 19.54 19.61
N TYR A 26 12.84 20.64 18.92
CA TYR A 26 14.17 21.19 18.83
C TYR A 26 14.79 21.52 20.22
N TRP A 27 14.00 22.04 21.16
CA TRP A 27 14.48 22.44 22.47
C TRP A 27 14.33 21.36 23.54
N GLY A 28 13.44 20.41 23.39
CA GLY A 28 13.03 19.44 24.41
C GLY A 28 13.40 17.99 24.14
N ASP A 29 14.12 17.71 23.07
CA ASP A 29 14.36 16.35 22.58
C ASP A 29 15.16 15.45 23.55
N LEU A 30 15.86 16.03 24.51
CA LEU A 30 16.64 15.33 25.52
C LEU A 30 15.88 15.08 26.84
N GLY A 31 14.64 15.53 26.96
CA GLY A 31 13.86 15.42 28.19
C GLY A 31 13.05 14.12 28.28
N PRO A 32 12.68 13.69 29.51
CA PRO A 32 11.88 12.46 29.73
C PRO A 32 10.49 12.50 29.11
N ALA A 33 9.99 13.68 28.74
CA ALA A 33 8.72 13.90 28.08
C ALA A 33 8.88 14.25 26.58
N SER A 34 10.04 14.01 25.98
CA SER A 34 10.31 14.31 24.56
C SER A 34 9.29 13.64 23.60
N TRP A 35 8.80 12.46 23.94
CA TRP A 35 7.77 11.76 23.18
C TRP A 35 6.49 12.58 22.98
N VAL A 36 6.12 13.47 23.93
CA VAL A 36 4.90 14.28 23.85
C VAL A 36 4.93 15.26 22.68
N ALA A 37 6.08 15.89 22.42
CA ALA A 37 6.23 16.81 21.32
C ALA A 37 6.09 16.09 19.97
N HIS A 38 6.75 14.95 19.81
CA HIS A 38 6.64 14.08 18.63
C HIS A 38 5.21 13.53 18.45
N TYR A 39 4.57 13.06 19.52
CA TYR A 39 3.17 12.63 19.50
C TYR A 39 2.23 13.75 19.00
N ASN A 40 2.39 14.94 19.52
CA ASN A 40 1.56 16.07 19.13
C ASN A 40 1.84 16.51 17.68
N ALA A 41 3.11 16.54 17.25
CA ALA A 41 3.49 16.85 15.88
C ALA A 41 2.88 15.81 14.90
N GLY A 42 3.07 14.53 15.18
CA GLY A 42 2.51 13.46 14.36
C GLY A 42 0.98 13.50 14.28
N THR A 43 0.31 13.80 15.40
CA THR A 43 -1.15 13.98 15.42
C THR A 43 -1.61 15.18 14.56
N GLN A 44 -0.83 16.27 14.50
CA GLN A 44 -1.15 17.39 13.61
C GLN A 44 -0.90 17.02 12.13
N HIS A 45 0.17 16.28 11.82
CA HIS A 45 0.40 15.75 10.47
C HIS A 45 -0.75 14.87 9.99
N VAL A 46 -1.32 14.00 10.85
CA VAL A 46 -2.54 13.23 10.53
C VAL A 46 -3.70 14.14 10.13
N LYS A 47 -3.92 15.24 10.86
CA LYS A 47 -5.00 16.21 10.59
C LYS A 47 -4.77 17.01 9.30
N LEU A 48 -3.52 17.25 8.94
CA LEU A 48 -3.10 17.96 7.73
C LEU A 48 -3.00 17.04 6.51
N ASP A 49 -3.30 15.75 6.67
CA ASP A 49 -3.20 14.73 5.63
C ASP A 49 -1.77 14.54 5.08
N HIS A 50 -0.80 14.61 5.99
CA HIS A 50 0.62 14.34 5.75
C HIS A 50 1.00 12.99 6.39
N PRO A 51 0.64 11.85 5.79
CA PRO A 51 0.77 10.54 6.45
C PRO A 51 2.21 10.10 6.69
N ASP A 52 3.13 10.42 5.81
CA ASP A 52 4.53 10.00 5.93
C ASP A 52 5.22 10.70 7.11
N GLU A 53 5.04 12.00 7.24
CA GLU A 53 5.55 12.78 8.36
C GLU A 53 4.85 12.39 9.66
N ALA A 54 3.55 12.08 9.61
CA ALA A 54 2.80 11.59 10.76
C ALA A 54 3.38 10.28 11.29
N VAL A 55 3.64 9.31 10.39
CA VAL A 55 4.23 8.02 10.75
C VAL A 55 5.64 8.21 11.33
N ALA A 56 6.47 9.06 10.72
CA ALA A 56 7.81 9.33 11.20
C ALA A 56 7.82 9.87 12.63
N GLU A 57 7.02 10.90 12.91
CA GLU A 57 6.92 11.52 14.23
C GLU A 57 6.31 10.57 15.28
N LEU A 58 5.28 9.83 14.93
CA LEU A 58 4.63 8.91 15.85
C LEU A 58 5.46 7.66 16.16
N ARG A 59 6.35 7.23 15.26
CA ARG A 59 7.32 6.18 15.57
C ARG A 59 8.35 6.64 16.60
N ILE A 60 8.85 7.87 16.48
CA ILE A 60 9.74 8.45 17.49
C ILE A 60 9.01 8.55 18.83
N ALA A 61 7.77 9.02 18.83
CA ALA A 61 6.95 9.06 20.04
C ALA A 61 6.76 7.67 20.66
N TRP A 62 6.51 6.66 19.84
CA TRP A 62 6.34 5.28 20.29
C TRP A 62 7.64 4.69 20.88
N ASP A 63 8.78 4.99 20.29
CA ASP A 63 10.07 4.55 20.83
C ASP A 63 10.33 5.11 22.23
N ARG A 64 10.00 6.38 22.44
CA ARG A 64 10.33 7.16 23.64
C ARG A 64 9.25 7.17 24.72
N VAL A 65 8.01 6.84 24.41
CA VAL A 65 6.92 6.81 25.38
C VAL A 65 7.20 5.81 26.50
N PRO A 66 6.86 6.12 27.78
CA PRO A 66 6.96 5.15 28.86
C PRO A 66 6.19 3.89 28.52
N LYS A 67 6.87 2.73 28.58
CA LYS A 67 6.25 1.45 28.21
C LYS A 67 5.25 1.05 29.28
N ALA A 68 4.08 0.64 28.80
CA ALA A 68 2.99 0.19 29.66
C ALA A 68 3.31 -1.20 30.26
N LYS A 69 2.67 -1.47 31.38
CA LYS A 69 2.75 -2.78 32.02
C LYS A 69 2.16 -3.84 31.07
N ARG A 70 2.92 -4.91 30.84
CA ARG A 70 2.41 -6.08 30.12
C ARG A 70 1.49 -6.89 31.03
N ILE A 71 0.39 -7.30 30.48
CA ILE A 71 -0.58 -8.22 31.10
C ILE A 71 -0.49 -9.57 30.39
N GLU A 72 -1.35 -10.50 30.75
CA GLU A 72 -1.39 -11.83 30.12
C GLU A 72 -1.60 -11.71 28.60
N ASP A 73 -1.12 -12.69 27.85
CA ASP A 73 -1.23 -12.79 26.39
C ASP A 73 -0.50 -11.69 25.58
N GLY A 74 0.50 -11.03 26.21
CA GLY A 74 1.30 -10.01 25.55
C GLY A 74 0.63 -8.66 25.38
N ARG A 75 -0.60 -8.52 25.86
CA ARG A 75 -1.34 -7.25 25.90
C ARG A 75 -0.72 -6.28 26.90
N ILE A 76 -1.07 -5.02 26.78
CA ILE A 76 -0.67 -3.93 27.68
C ILE A 76 -1.90 -3.19 28.20
N GLU A 77 -1.71 -2.39 29.25
CA GLU A 77 -2.79 -1.57 29.78
C GLU A 77 -3.38 -0.65 28.71
N THR A 78 -4.65 -0.82 28.42
CA THR A 78 -5.37 -0.16 27.33
C THR A 78 -5.39 1.37 27.45
N TYR A 79 -5.44 1.89 28.67
CA TYR A 79 -5.46 3.34 28.93
C TYR A 79 -4.07 3.95 29.14
N SER A 80 -3.01 3.23 28.79
CA SER A 80 -1.65 3.72 28.90
C SER A 80 -1.31 4.77 27.84
N TYR A 81 -0.27 5.57 28.11
CA TYR A 81 0.28 6.48 27.12
C TYR A 81 0.83 5.70 25.88
N GLU A 82 1.38 4.52 26.10
CA GLU A 82 1.84 3.68 25.00
C GLU A 82 0.69 3.31 24.05
N CYS A 83 -0.45 2.88 24.56
CA CYS A 83 -1.63 2.61 23.71
C CYS A 83 -2.15 3.86 23.00
N THR A 84 -2.13 5.01 23.66
CA THR A 84 -2.52 6.27 23.03
C THR A 84 -1.63 6.59 21.83
N VAL A 85 -0.32 6.43 21.95
CA VAL A 85 0.63 6.64 20.84
C VAL A 85 0.44 5.61 19.75
N ARG A 86 0.30 4.32 20.07
CA ARG A 86 0.05 3.23 19.12
C ARG A 86 -1.21 3.44 18.31
N MET A 87 -2.29 3.91 18.92
CA MET A 87 -3.55 4.20 18.24
C MET A 87 -3.41 5.34 17.21
N ASN A 88 -2.67 6.40 17.55
CA ASN A 88 -2.42 7.48 16.58
C ASN A 88 -1.46 7.06 15.48
N LEU A 89 -0.45 6.21 15.79
CA LEU A 89 0.42 5.64 14.77
C LEU A 89 -0.37 4.74 13.80
N ALA A 90 -1.28 3.93 14.32
CA ALA A 90 -2.16 3.12 13.47
C ALA A 90 -3.04 3.96 12.54
N LEU A 91 -3.56 5.09 13.04
CA LEU A 91 -4.33 6.02 12.21
C LEU A 91 -3.46 6.66 11.11
N ALA A 92 -2.21 7.00 11.42
CA ALA A 92 -1.26 7.51 10.43
C ALA A 92 -0.90 6.45 9.38
N LEU A 93 -0.66 5.20 9.81
CA LEU A 93 -0.42 4.06 8.92
C LEU A 93 -1.65 3.76 8.05
N GLU A 94 -2.86 3.86 8.60
CA GLU A 94 -4.09 3.71 7.81
C GLU A 94 -4.13 4.71 6.65
N LYS A 95 -3.89 5.99 6.92
CA LYS A 95 -3.83 7.02 5.88
C LYS A 95 -2.69 6.79 4.87
N GLN A 96 -1.52 6.35 5.34
CA GLN A 96 -0.39 6.03 4.47
C GLN A 96 -0.71 4.84 3.55
N GLY A 97 -1.36 3.81 4.08
CA GLY A 97 -1.83 2.67 3.30
C GLY A 97 -2.90 3.07 2.28
N ASP A 98 -3.85 3.94 2.67
CA ASP A 98 -4.88 4.46 1.77
C ASP A 98 -4.26 5.25 0.59
N ALA A 99 -3.24 6.05 0.84
CA ALA A 99 -2.50 6.74 -0.21
C ALA A 99 -1.77 5.77 -1.15
N ALA A 100 -1.18 4.70 -0.61
CA ALA A 100 -0.48 3.69 -1.40
C ALA A 100 -1.42 2.81 -2.24
N MET A 101 -2.70 2.67 -1.87
CA MET A 101 -3.67 1.79 -2.55
C MET A 101 -3.83 2.09 -4.05
N SER A 102 -3.64 3.33 -4.47
CA SER A 102 -3.80 3.73 -5.88
C SER A 102 -2.56 3.45 -6.74
N THR A 103 -1.37 3.35 -6.13
CA THR A 103 -0.09 3.27 -6.83
C THR A 103 0.66 1.96 -6.59
N ASP A 104 0.59 1.41 -5.38
CA ASP A 104 1.32 0.20 -4.96
C ASP A 104 0.50 -0.58 -3.92
N ARG A 105 -0.34 -1.49 -4.40
CA ARG A 105 -1.21 -2.30 -3.53
C ARG A 105 -0.45 -3.29 -2.66
N ALA A 106 0.66 -3.80 -3.14
CA ALA A 106 1.51 -4.68 -2.34
C ALA A 106 2.07 -3.92 -1.13
N ARG A 107 2.55 -2.70 -1.35
CA ARG A 107 3.00 -1.79 -0.29
C ARG A 107 1.87 -1.42 0.67
N ALA A 108 0.67 -1.11 0.15
CA ALA A 108 -0.50 -0.83 0.98
C ALA A 108 -0.83 -2.01 1.90
N ALA A 109 -0.79 -3.24 1.40
CA ALA A 109 -1.05 -4.44 2.20
C ALA A 109 -0.03 -4.62 3.34
N GLU A 110 1.24 -4.30 3.12
CA GLU A 110 2.28 -4.32 4.16
C GLU A 110 2.03 -3.26 5.23
N ILE A 111 1.65 -2.05 4.83
CA ILE A 111 1.35 -0.95 5.75
C ILE A 111 0.13 -1.30 6.62
N TYR A 112 -0.93 -1.87 6.06
CA TYR A 112 -2.09 -2.29 6.84
C TYR A 112 -1.76 -3.46 7.78
N LYS A 113 -0.87 -4.38 7.38
CA LYS A 113 -0.36 -5.41 8.27
C LYS A 113 0.35 -4.78 9.47
N GLU A 114 1.26 -3.84 9.24
CA GLU A 114 1.95 -3.10 10.30
C GLU A 114 0.95 -2.37 11.22
N MET A 115 -0.08 -1.73 10.64
CA MET A 115 -1.15 -1.09 11.41
C MET A 115 -1.79 -2.06 12.42
N GLY A 116 -2.14 -3.28 11.97
CA GLY A 116 -2.70 -4.31 12.83
C GLY A 116 -1.75 -4.74 13.95
N GLU A 117 -0.47 -4.95 13.63
CA GLU A 117 0.57 -5.34 14.60
C GLU A 117 0.81 -4.25 15.67
N VAL A 118 0.75 -2.99 15.26
CA VAL A 118 0.92 -1.85 16.18
C VAL A 118 -0.18 -1.80 17.24
N VAL A 119 -1.43 -2.05 16.87
CA VAL A 119 -2.57 -1.94 17.81
C VAL A 119 -2.85 -3.22 18.58
N ALA A 120 -2.42 -4.37 18.09
CA ALA A 120 -2.71 -5.67 18.69
C ALA A 120 -2.48 -5.75 20.21
N PRO A 121 -1.38 -5.21 20.77
CA PRO A 121 -1.19 -5.25 22.23
C PRO A 121 -2.19 -4.42 23.04
N CYS A 122 -2.90 -3.48 22.40
CA CYS A 122 -3.87 -2.59 23.03
C CYS A 122 -5.32 -3.12 23.01
N GLN A 123 -5.55 -4.28 22.37
CA GLN A 123 -6.88 -4.88 22.24
C GLN A 123 -7.49 -5.27 23.59
N SER A 124 -8.82 -5.33 23.65
CA SER A 124 -9.54 -5.76 24.83
C SER A 124 -9.44 -7.27 25.05
N ALA A 125 -9.64 -7.74 26.28
CA ALA A 125 -9.66 -9.16 26.62
C ALA A 125 -10.80 -9.93 25.92
N ALA A 126 -11.86 -9.25 25.53
CA ALA A 126 -13.08 -9.84 24.98
C ALA A 126 -13.01 -10.09 23.47
N SER A 127 -12.04 -9.52 22.77
CA SER A 127 -11.95 -9.59 21.30
C SER A 127 -11.62 -10.98 20.76
N THR A 128 -11.15 -11.89 21.62
CA THR A 128 -10.80 -13.25 21.20
C THR A 128 -11.98 -14.19 21.06
N GLN A 129 -13.20 -13.84 21.47
CA GLN A 129 -14.31 -14.80 21.52
C GLN A 129 -15.67 -14.41 20.92
N ASN A 130 -15.96 -13.15 20.52
CA ASN A 130 -17.29 -12.86 19.98
C ASN A 130 -17.34 -11.68 19.00
N GLN A 131 -17.26 -11.95 17.73
CA GLN A 131 -17.62 -11.01 16.65
C GLN A 131 -19.14 -10.73 16.53
N GLN A 132 -19.98 -11.15 17.47
CA GLN A 132 -21.43 -11.12 17.29
C GLN A 132 -22.22 -10.16 18.18
N ASN A 133 -21.61 -9.38 19.08
CA ASN A 133 -22.36 -8.41 19.90
C ASN A 133 -21.81 -7.00 19.82
N GLN A 134 -22.10 -6.30 18.72
CA GLN A 134 -21.68 -4.91 18.47
C GLN A 134 -22.55 -3.85 19.19
N ASN A 135 -23.15 -4.10 20.33
CA ASN A 135 -24.03 -3.15 20.98
C ASN A 135 -23.69 -2.93 22.46
N GLN A 136 -22.39 -2.68 22.76
CA GLN A 136 -22.03 -2.09 24.05
C GLN A 136 -21.29 -0.77 23.81
N GLN A 137 -22.06 0.29 23.98
CA GLN A 137 -21.66 1.69 24.08
C GLN A 137 -20.86 1.88 25.38
N GLY A 138 -19.56 1.53 25.32
CA GLY A 138 -18.57 1.77 26.35
C GLY A 138 -17.30 2.26 25.68
N GLY A 139 -17.11 3.60 25.63
CA GLY A 139 -15.89 4.22 25.13
C GLY A 139 -14.69 3.82 25.97
N GLY A 140 -13.99 2.78 25.57
CA GLY A 140 -12.78 2.32 26.19
C GLY A 140 -11.71 2.07 25.10
N GLY A 141 -10.49 2.57 25.32
CA GLY A 141 -9.39 2.47 24.36
C GLY A 141 -9.17 1.08 23.76
N GLY A 142 -9.57 -0.01 24.46
CA GLY A 142 -9.51 -1.39 23.95
C GLY A 142 -10.46 -1.64 22.81
N ALA A 143 -11.71 -1.21 22.92
CA ALA A 143 -12.70 -1.36 21.85
C ALA A 143 -12.31 -0.58 20.58
N ASP A 144 -11.62 0.54 20.73
CA ASP A 144 -11.11 1.30 19.59
C ASP A 144 -9.91 0.60 18.94
N ALA A 145 -9.05 -0.06 19.74
CA ALA A 145 -7.95 -0.88 19.23
C ALA A 145 -8.48 -2.12 18.50
N ASP A 146 -9.53 -2.77 19.00
CA ASP A 146 -10.20 -3.88 18.34
C ASP A 146 -10.71 -3.47 16.96
N LYS A 147 -11.44 -2.36 16.87
CA LYS A 147 -11.94 -1.81 15.60
C LYS A 147 -10.80 -1.44 14.64
N ALA A 148 -9.72 -0.85 15.15
CA ALA A 148 -8.57 -0.50 14.33
C ALA A 148 -7.88 -1.74 13.77
N HIS A 149 -7.75 -2.79 14.57
CA HIS A 149 -7.20 -4.08 14.16
C HIS A 149 -8.07 -4.75 13.08
N ASP A 150 -9.38 -4.78 13.27
CA ASP A 150 -10.31 -5.35 12.30
C ASP A 150 -10.26 -4.60 10.96
N ARG A 151 -10.22 -3.26 11.00
CA ARG A 151 -10.05 -2.44 9.79
C ARG A 151 -8.72 -2.73 9.10
N ALA A 152 -7.65 -2.89 9.86
CA ALA A 152 -6.33 -3.23 9.31
C ALA A 152 -6.38 -4.56 8.53
N GLN A 153 -6.99 -5.59 9.11
CA GLN A 153 -7.14 -6.89 8.46
C GLN A 153 -7.99 -6.81 7.18
N GLN A 154 -9.13 -6.12 7.25
CA GLN A 154 -10.00 -5.94 6.08
C GLN A 154 -9.29 -5.22 4.94
N LYS A 155 -8.64 -4.10 5.23
CA LYS A 155 -7.90 -3.32 4.24
C LYS A 155 -6.70 -4.08 3.68
N GLN A 156 -5.98 -4.84 4.51
CA GLN A 156 -4.90 -5.71 4.07
C GLN A 156 -5.39 -6.76 3.07
N GLN A 157 -6.47 -7.46 3.38
CA GLN A 157 -7.07 -8.46 2.48
C GLN A 157 -7.56 -7.82 1.18
N GLN A 158 -8.17 -6.65 1.25
CA GLN A 158 -8.61 -5.91 0.08
C GLN A 158 -7.42 -5.55 -0.83
N ALA A 159 -6.34 -5.02 -0.27
CA ALA A 159 -5.14 -4.67 -1.01
C ALA A 159 -4.51 -5.89 -1.69
N GLN A 160 -4.37 -7.02 -0.96
CA GLN A 160 -3.83 -8.26 -1.50
C GLN A 160 -4.68 -8.85 -2.62
N ASN A 161 -6.00 -8.81 -2.50
CA ASN A 161 -6.91 -9.34 -3.51
C ASN A 161 -6.86 -8.50 -4.80
N GLN A 162 -6.79 -7.18 -4.66
CA GLN A 162 -6.68 -6.27 -5.81
C GLN A 162 -5.31 -6.38 -6.48
N ASP A 163 -4.22 -6.51 -5.73
CA ASP A 163 -2.88 -6.73 -6.27
C ASP A 163 -2.80 -8.03 -7.09
N LYS A 164 -3.42 -9.12 -6.60
CA LYS A 164 -3.50 -10.38 -7.36
C LYS A 164 -4.28 -10.22 -8.66
N GLN A 165 -5.44 -9.55 -8.63
CA GLN A 165 -6.27 -9.34 -9.82
C GLN A 165 -5.53 -8.52 -10.90
N ASP A 166 -4.76 -7.52 -10.51
CA ASP A 166 -3.98 -6.73 -11.47
C ASP A 166 -2.84 -7.54 -12.09
N LYS A 167 -2.13 -8.32 -11.28
CA LYS A 167 -1.08 -9.23 -11.78
C LYS A 167 -1.61 -10.28 -12.76
N ASP A 168 -2.81 -10.78 -12.53
CA ASP A 168 -3.43 -11.74 -13.43
C ASP A 168 -3.87 -11.07 -14.75
N LYS A 169 -4.42 -9.86 -14.70
CA LYS A 169 -4.75 -9.07 -15.91
C LYS A 169 -3.51 -8.74 -16.75
N ASP A 170 -2.39 -8.43 -16.10
CA ASP A 170 -1.14 -8.14 -16.81
C ASP A 170 -0.56 -9.40 -17.48
N LYS A 171 -0.68 -10.58 -16.85
CA LYS A 171 -0.32 -11.86 -17.47
C LYS A 171 -1.17 -12.18 -18.69
N ASP A 172 -2.48 -11.95 -18.61
CA ASP A 172 -3.39 -12.18 -19.73
C ASP A 172 -3.08 -11.25 -20.92
N LYS A 173 -2.76 -9.98 -20.66
CA LYS A 173 -2.30 -9.06 -21.70
C LYS A 173 -1.00 -9.52 -22.37
N GLN A 174 0.00 -9.92 -21.57
CA GLN A 174 1.26 -10.43 -22.09
C GLN A 174 1.07 -11.70 -22.95
N ASN A 175 0.17 -12.58 -22.58
CA ASN A 175 -0.16 -13.77 -23.37
C ASN A 175 -0.84 -13.40 -24.69
N GLN A 176 -1.79 -12.47 -24.68
CA GLN A 176 -2.44 -11.97 -25.90
C GLN A 176 -1.45 -11.28 -26.87
N ASP A 177 -0.49 -10.53 -26.35
CA ASP A 177 0.53 -9.89 -27.19
C ASP A 177 1.51 -10.93 -27.81
N LYS A 178 1.84 -11.99 -27.07
CA LYS A 178 2.64 -13.11 -27.62
C LYS A 178 1.88 -13.87 -28.70
N ASP A 179 0.60 -14.10 -28.53
CA ASP A 179 -0.23 -14.80 -29.52
C ASP A 179 -0.37 -13.96 -30.81
N LYS A 180 -0.51 -12.64 -30.71
CA LYS A 180 -0.49 -11.74 -31.87
C LYS A 180 0.84 -11.77 -32.61
N GLN A 181 1.97 -11.71 -31.89
CA GLN A 181 3.30 -11.81 -32.49
C GLN A 181 3.53 -13.14 -33.20
N ASN A 182 3.00 -14.24 -32.66
CA ASN A 182 3.10 -15.54 -33.32
C ASN A 182 2.24 -15.60 -34.58
N GLN A 183 1.02 -15.05 -34.57
CA GLN A 183 0.16 -14.96 -35.77
C GLN A 183 0.79 -14.13 -36.89
N ASP A 184 1.45 -13.02 -36.54
CA ASP A 184 2.14 -12.17 -37.52
C ASP A 184 3.36 -12.88 -38.16
N LYS A 185 4.11 -13.69 -37.39
CA LYS A 185 5.21 -14.53 -37.90
C LYS A 185 4.70 -15.62 -38.81
N ASP A 186 3.59 -16.26 -38.49
CA ASP A 186 3.00 -17.30 -39.33
C ASP A 186 2.48 -16.73 -40.67
N LYS A 187 1.91 -15.53 -40.69
CA LYS A 187 1.53 -14.81 -41.92
C LYS A 187 2.76 -14.48 -42.79
N GLN A 188 3.83 -13.95 -42.19
CA GLN A 188 5.08 -13.68 -42.93
C GLN A 188 5.70 -14.93 -43.53
N ASN A 189 5.66 -16.05 -42.81
CA ASN A 189 6.14 -17.32 -43.34
C ASN A 189 5.28 -17.87 -44.50
N GLN A 190 3.99 -17.61 -44.47
CA GLN A 190 3.06 -18.00 -45.51
C GLN A 190 3.27 -17.16 -46.78
N ASP A 191 3.40 -15.83 -46.64
CA ASP A 191 3.70 -14.90 -47.72
C ASP A 191 5.05 -15.21 -48.43
N ASN A 192 6.05 -15.64 -47.69
CA ASN A 192 7.33 -16.03 -48.24
C ASN A 192 7.23 -17.36 -49.02
N LYS A 193 6.47 -18.34 -48.54
CA LYS A 193 6.23 -19.60 -49.27
C LYS A 193 5.48 -19.40 -50.58
N ASP A 194 4.55 -18.46 -50.59
CA ASP A 194 3.80 -18.16 -51.82
C ASP A 194 4.63 -17.39 -52.85
N LYS A 195 5.57 -16.54 -52.40
CA LYS A 195 6.55 -15.90 -53.31
C LYS A 195 7.54 -16.92 -53.92
N ASP A 196 7.99 -17.88 -53.11
CA ASP A 196 8.89 -18.91 -53.61
C ASP A 196 8.21 -19.83 -54.67
N LYS A 197 6.92 -20.14 -54.47
CA LYS A 197 6.14 -20.87 -55.47
C LYS A 197 5.97 -20.08 -56.77
N GLN A 198 5.66 -18.78 -56.70
CA GLN A 198 5.55 -17.93 -57.89
C GLN A 198 6.88 -17.83 -58.67
N ASN A 199 8.01 -17.77 -57.99
CA ASN A 199 9.31 -17.76 -58.63
C ASN A 199 9.65 -19.10 -59.32
N GLN A 200 9.27 -20.24 -58.73
CA GLN A 200 9.43 -21.55 -59.34
C GLN A 200 8.57 -21.71 -60.61
N ASP A 201 7.32 -21.24 -60.56
CA ASP A 201 6.42 -21.30 -61.71
C ASP A 201 6.91 -20.43 -62.89
N GLN A 202 7.49 -19.25 -62.62
CA GLN A 202 8.09 -18.38 -63.63
C GLN A 202 9.36 -19.01 -64.27
N GLN A 203 10.20 -19.70 -63.50
CA GLN A 203 11.38 -20.41 -64.00
C GLN A 203 10.98 -21.58 -64.89
N ASN A 204 9.95 -22.34 -64.55
CA ASN A 204 9.46 -23.46 -65.36
C ASN A 204 8.85 -22.97 -66.69
N GLN A 205 8.10 -21.86 -66.68
CA GLN A 205 7.57 -21.26 -67.93
C GLN A 205 8.62 -20.72 -68.84
N ASN A 206 9.76 -20.24 -68.38
CA ASN A 206 10.88 -19.80 -69.21
C ASN A 206 11.64 -20.96 -69.80
N GLN A 207 11.82 -22.09 -69.11
CA GLN A 207 12.41 -23.27 -69.62
C GLN A 207 11.60 -23.94 -70.73
N ASP A 208 10.26 -23.86 -70.64
CA ASP A 208 9.39 -24.41 -71.69
C ASP A 208 9.39 -23.53 -72.94
N LYS A 209 9.56 -22.23 -72.85
CA LYS A 209 9.70 -21.29 -73.97
C LYS A 209 11.04 -21.51 -74.70
N ASP A 210 12.12 -21.78 -73.99
CA ASP A 210 13.44 -22.05 -74.61
C ASP A 210 13.46 -23.39 -75.36
N LYS A 211 12.77 -24.41 -74.87
CA LYS A 211 12.59 -25.69 -75.60
C LYS A 211 11.78 -25.53 -76.87
N GLN A 212 10.72 -24.75 -76.88
CA GLN A 212 9.89 -24.49 -78.05
C GLN A 212 10.66 -23.69 -79.17
N ASN A 213 11.60 -22.83 -78.76
CA ASN A 213 12.41 -22.08 -79.74
C ASN A 213 13.54 -22.90 -80.36
N GLN A 214 14.04 -23.95 -79.69
CA GLN A 214 15.03 -24.88 -80.26
C GLN A 214 14.42 -25.85 -81.29
N ASP A 215 13.15 -26.21 -81.10
CA ASP A 215 12.44 -27.10 -82.06
C ASP A 215 12.02 -26.39 -83.38
N LYS A 216 12.00 -25.06 -83.40
CA LYS A 216 11.68 -24.29 -84.62
C LYS A 216 12.91 -23.95 -85.50
N SER A 217 14.11 -24.34 -85.06
CA SER A 217 15.37 -24.03 -85.76
C SER A 217 16.04 -25.26 -86.43
N LYS A 218 15.29 -26.34 -86.56
CA LYS A 218 15.63 -27.52 -87.36
C LYS A 218 14.64 -27.63 -88.53
#